data_cfee5f8b02e688411b90a59a5b50b545
#
_entry.id   cfee5f8b02e688411b90a59a5b50b545
#
_cell.length_a   1.000
_cell.length_b   1.000
_cell.length_c   1.000
_cell.angle_alpha   90.00
_cell.angle_beta   90.00
_cell.angle_gamma   90.00
#
_symmetry.space_group_name_H-M   'P 1'
#
loop_
_entity.id
_entity.type
_entity.pdbx_description
1 polymer ?
#
loop_
_entity_poly.entity_id
_entity_poly.type
_entity_poly.pdbx_seq_one_letter_code
_entity_poly.pdbx_strand_id
1 'polypeptide(L)'
;RITASKLLLCLISFIFMVIICVITKIEKTQIICMFILFTTVIGTAIQQTWLFQGLEEMQYITIINVISRTISVLLIFSIVKRSNQLYLYCTLYSVTSLLIGIISIFLVNIKLGIKFIKIKFQNIIEELKDGWYTFTTSAISKVFTGIGITVLGFSNDKSIVGAYSAIQKIPLVMTMMYSPVGQAIFPY
;
A
#
# COMPACT_ATOMS: atom_id res chain seq x y z
N ARG A 1 14.89 -10.18 8.16
CA ARG A 1 15.53 -8.87 7.93
C ARG A 1 14.56 -7.94 7.21
N ILE A 2 14.18 -8.22 5.97
CA ILE A 2 13.31 -7.37 5.12
C ILE A 2 12.00 -6.96 5.82
N THR A 3 11.32 -7.86 6.51
CA THR A 3 10.10 -7.53 7.24
C THR A 3 10.34 -6.53 8.38
N ALA A 4 11.46 -6.65 9.09
CA ALA A 4 11.81 -5.72 10.16
C ALA A 4 12.16 -4.33 9.60
N SER A 5 12.89 -4.27 8.47
CA SER A 5 13.17 -3.01 7.76
C SER A 5 11.89 -2.33 7.29
N LYS A 6 10.92 -3.08 6.75
CA LYS A 6 9.59 -2.56 6.37
C LYS A 6 8.80 -2.01 7.56
N LEU A 7 8.82 -2.70 8.70
CA LEU A 7 8.15 -2.24 9.92
C LEU A 7 8.80 -0.97 10.49
N LEU A 8 10.13 -0.85 10.44
CA LEU A 8 10.84 0.35 10.84
C LEU A 8 10.48 1.53 9.94
N LEU A 9 10.46 1.34 8.62
CA LEU A 9 10.02 2.37 7.67
C LEU A 9 8.55 2.75 7.87
N CYS A 10 7.70 1.79 8.22
CA CYS A 10 6.31 2.05 8.57
C CYS A 10 6.18 2.96 9.80
N LEU A 11 6.99 2.73 10.84
CA LEU A 11 7.06 3.61 12.02
C LEU A 11 7.51 5.02 11.66
N ILE A 12 8.55 5.16 10.85
CA ILE A 12 9.03 6.47 10.38
C ILE A 12 7.94 7.18 9.59
N SER A 13 7.26 6.48 8.69
CA SER A 13 6.15 7.02 7.90
C SER A 13 4.98 7.46 8.79
N PHE A 14 4.70 6.72 9.87
CA PHE A 14 3.68 7.09 10.85
C PHE A 14 4.00 8.42 11.54
N ILE A 15 5.24 8.55 12.03
CA ILE A 15 5.71 9.79 12.67
C ILE A 15 5.59 10.96 11.69
N PHE A 16 6.01 10.77 10.45
CA PHE A 16 5.94 11.79 9.41
C PHE A 16 4.49 12.19 9.09
N MET A 17 3.57 11.22 9.02
CA MET A 17 2.14 11.48 8.87
C MET A 17 1.58 12.32 10.01
N VAL A 18 1.93 11.99 11.27
CA VAL A 18 1.47 12.75 12.45
C VAL A 18 1.99 14.19 12.40
N ILE A 19 3.25 14.39 12.04
CA ILE A 19 3.86 15.72 11.89
C ILE A 19 3.08 16.55 10.84
N ILE A 20 2.77 15.96 9.69
CA ILE A 20 1.98 16.63 8.64
C ILE A 20 0.60 17.00 9.17
N CYS A 21 -0.09 16.09 9.86
CA CYS A 21 -1.42 16.36 10.42
C CYS A 21 -1.42 17.54 11.40
N VAL A 22 -0.35 17.69 12.19
CA VAL A 22 -0.21 18.80 13.15
C VAL A 22 0.03 20.13 12.44
N ILE A 23 0.85 20.13 11.37
CA ILE A 23 1.22 21.37 10.66
C ILE A 23 0.08 21.90 9.78
N THR A 24 -0.68 21.01 9.12
CA THR A 24 -1.60 21.38 8.04
C THR A 24 -3.01 21.75 8.50
N LYS A 25 -3.31 21.77 9.81
CA LYS A 25 -4.63 22.14 10.37
C LYS A 25 -5.83 21.50 9.62
N ILE A 26 -5.71 20.24 9.29
CA ILE A 26 -6.72 19.48 8.53
C ILE A 26 -8.00 19.29 9.37
N GLU A 27 -9.15 19.16 8.71
CA GLU A 27 -10.43 18.86 9.37
C GLU A 27 -10.37 17.53 10.14
N LYS A 28 -11.01 17.47 11.31
CA LYS A 28 -11.04 16.25 12.15
C LYS A 28 -11.46 15.00 11.39
N THR A 29 -12.41 15.10 10.48
CA THR A 29 -12.89 14.01 9.64
C THR A 29 -11.77 13.43 8.77
N GLN A 30 -10.97 14.30 8.16
CA GLN A 30 -9.85 13.88 7.31
C GLN A 30 -8.73 13.23 8.11
N ILE A 31 -8.43 13.77 9.30
CA ILE A 31 -7.44 13.20 10.22
C ILE A 31 -7.81 11.75 10.59
N ILE A 32 -9.06 11.52 10.99
CA ILE A 32 -9.54 10.18 11.35
C ILE A 32 -9.43 9.23 10.15
N CYS A 33 -9.84 9.67 8.96
CA CYS A 33 -9.70 8.87 7.74
C CYS A 33 -8.23 8.55 7.43
N MET A 34 -7.31 9.49 7.62
CA MET A 34 -5.87 9.26 7.42
C MET A 34 -5.33 8.19 8.38
N PHE A 35 -5.71 8.22 9.66
CA PHE A 35 -5.32 7.18 10.62
C PHE A 35 -5.88 5.81 10.24
N ILE A 36 -7.15 5.74 9.85
CA ILE A 36 -7.76 4.50 9.39
C ILE A 36 -7.03 3.98 8.13
N LEU A 37 -6.79 4.84 7.15
CA LEU A 37 -6.09 4.48 5.92
C LEU A 37 -4.63 4.11 6.16
N PHE A 38 -3.96 4.67 7.19
CA PHE A 38 -2.60 4.27 7.54
C PHE A 38 -2.50 2.78 7.89
N THR A 39 -3.57 2.17 8.35
CA THR A 39 -3.64 0.72 8.58
C THR A 39 -3.37 -0.09 7.31
N THR A 40 -3.64 0.48 6.11
CA THR A 40 -3.28 -0.17 4.84
C THR A 40 -1.76 -0.27 4.66
N VAL A 41 -1.02 0.74 5.14
CA VAL A 41 0.45 0.74 5.09
C VAL A 41 1.00 -0.37 5.97
N ILE A 42 0.41 -0.58 7.15
CA ILE A 42 0.76 -1.70 8.02
C ILE A 42 0.47 -3.04 7.32
N GLY A 43 -0.70 -3.19 6.70
CA GLY A 43 -1.06 -4.39 5.94
C GLY A 43 -0.06 -4.71 4.82
N THR A 44 0.33 -3.70 4.03
CA THR A 44 1.33 -3.86 2.96
C THR A 44 2.74 -4.11 3.49
N ALA A 45 3.12 -3.53 4.62
CA ALA A 45 4.41 -3.79 5.26
C ALA A 45 4.53 -5.24 5.73
N ILE A 46 3.44 -5.80 6.24
CA ILE A 46 3.35 -7.18 6.73
C ILE A 46 3.32 -8.18 5.56
N GLN A 47 2.78 -7.81 4.41
CA GLN A 47 2.67 -8.69 3.24
C GLN A 47 4.03 -9.15 2.73
N GLN A 48 4.22 -10.46 2.57
CA GLN A 48 5.49 -11.11 2.20
C GLN A 48 5.62 -11.32 0.67
N THR A 49 5.27 -10.32 -0.14
CA THR A 49 5.30 -10.39 -1.62
C THR A 49 6.69 -10.75 -2.15
N TRP A 50 7.74 -10.13 -1.59
CA TRP A 50 9.13 -10.34 -1.98
C TRP A 50 9.58 -11.80 -1.83
N LEU A 51 9.06 -12.51 -0.82
CA LEU A 51 9.42 -13.90 -0.56
C LEU A 51 8.83 -14.83 -1.62
N PHE A 52 7.55 -14.65 -1.94
CA PHE A 52 6.89 -15.44 -2.98
C PHE A 52 7.45 -15.13 -4.39
N GLN A 53 7.88 -13.88 -4.62
CA GLN A 53 8.58 -13.50 -5.84
C GLN A 53 9.93 -14.20 -5.96
N GLY A 54 10.71 -14.24 -4.87
CA GLY A 54 12.00 -14.93 -4.85
C GLY A 54 11.90 -16.46 -4.96
N LEU A 55 10.75 -17.05 -4.63
CA LEU A 55 10.46 -18.47 -4.77
C LEU A 55 9.76 -18.82 -6.09
N GLU A 56 9.52 -17.84 -6.95
CA GLU A 56 8.75 -17.97 -8.20
C GLU A 56 7.31 -18.48 -8.01
N GLU A 57 6.79 -18.43 -6.77
CA GLU A 57 5.43 -18.86 -6.41
C GLU A 57 4.44 -17.70 -6.40
N MET A 58 4.46 -16.86 -7.43
CA MET A 58 3.63 -15.63 -7.53
C MET A 58 2.12 -15.91 -7.57
N GLN A 59 1.71 -17.10 -7.95
CA GLN A 59 0.29 -17.48 -8.02
C GLN A 59 -0.45 -17.30 -6.68
N TYR A 60 0.21 -17.59 -5.54
CA TYR A 60 -0.42 -17.42 -4.23
C TYR A 60 -0.72 -15.97 -3.89
N ILE A 61 0.22 -15.07 -4.20
CA ILE A 61 0.02 -13.63 -4.02
C ILE A 61 -1.15 -13.16 -4.87
N THR A 62 -1.19 -13.58 -6.13
CA THR A 62 -2.23 -13.18 -7.08
C THR A 62 -3.59 -13.65 -6.60
N ILE A 63 -3.73 -14.91 -6.22
CA ILE A 63 -4.99 -15.48 -5.72
C ILE A 63 -5.47 -14.72 -4.47
N ILE A 64 -4.60 -14.52 -3.47
CA ILE A 64 -4.95 -13.80 -2.24
C ILE A 64 -5.42 -12.38 -2.56
N ASN A 65 -4.66 -11.66 -3.40
CA ASN A 65 -4.99 -10.28 -3.75
C ASN A 65 -6.31 -10.20 -4.53
N VAL A 66 -6.52 -11.07 -5.51
CA VAL A 66 -7.75 -11.06 -6.32
C VAL A 66 -8.96 -11.39 -5.46
N ILE A 67 -8.92 -12.46 -4.69
CA ILE A 67 -10.06 -12.86 -3.83
C ILE A 67 -10.36 -11.76 -2.80
N SER A 68 -9.34 -11.29 -2.06
CA SER A 68 -9.55 -10.30 -1.00
C SER A 68 -10.06 -8.97 -1.56
N ARG A 69 -9.53 -8.52 -2.70
CA ARG A 69 -9.99 -7.28 -3.33
C ARG A 69 -11.39 -7.40 -3.92
N THR A 70 -11.73 -8.55 -4.52
CA THR A 70 -13.08 -8.79 -5.02
C THR A 70 -14.10 -8.78 -3.89
N ILE A 71 -13.81 -9.46 -2.78
CA ILE A 71 -14.68 -9.44 -1.60
C ILE A 71 -14.81 -8.01 -1.05
N SER A 72 -13.71 -7.26 -0.97
CA SER A 72 -13.73 -5.87 -0.51
C SER A 72 -14.61 -4.99 -1.38
N VAL A 73 -14.49 -5.09 -2.70
CA VAL A 73 -15.29 -4.32 -3.65
C VAL A 73 -16.77 -4.66 -3.49
N LEU A 74 -17.13 -5.95 -3.42
CA LEU A 74 -18.51 -6.38 -3.21
C LEU A 74 -19.09 -5.86 -1.88
N LEU A 75 -18.31 -5.90 -0.80
CA LEU A 75 -18.71 -5.34 0.50
C LEU A 75 -18.90 -3.82 0.44
N ILE A 76 -17.99 -3.10 -0.21
CA ILE A 76 -18.10 -1.65 -0.37
C ILE A 76 -19.38 -1.30 -1.14
N PHE A 77 -19.66 -1.95 -2.27
CA PHE A 77 -20.88 -1.70 -3.06
C PHE A 77 -22.16 -2.06 -2.31
N SER A 78 -22.12 -3.10 -1.46
CA SER A 78 -23.28 -3.54 -0.69
C SER A 78 -23.59 -2.63 0.50
N ILE A 79 -22.56 -2.12 1.17
CA ILE A 79 -22.70 -1.44 2.46
C ILE A 79 -22.64 0.07 2.31
N VAL A 80 -21.74 0.60 1.46
CA VAL A 80 -21.53 2.04 1.28
C VAL A 80 -22.49 2.59 0.23
N LYS A 81 -23.64 3.12 0.70
CA LYS A 81 -24.69 3.65 -0.20
C LYS A 81 -24.83 5.16 -0.15
N ARG A 82 -24.22 5.83 0.84
CA ARG A 82 -24.37 7.27 1.07
C ARG A 82 -23.01 7.96 1.16
N SER A 83 -22.91 9.19 0.65
CA SER A 83 -21.69 10.01 0.72
C SER A 83 -21.18 10.27 2.15
N ASN A 84 -22.06 10.18 3.15
CA ASN A 84 -21.72 10.39 4.55
C ASN A 84 -20.99 9.19 5.21
N GLN A 85 -20.83 8.08 4.46
CA GLN A 85 -20.24 6.84 4.98
C GLN A 85 -18.74 6.72 4.65
N LEU A 86 -18.02 7.86 4.57
CA LEU A 86 -16.59 7.89 4.25
C LEU A 86 -15.75 7.05 5.22
N TYR A 87 -16.04 7.10 6.52
CA TYR A 87 -15.35 6.29 7.53
C TYR A 87 -15.48 4.79 7.27
N LEU A 88 -16.69 4.38 6.89
CA LEU A 88 -16.99 2.97 6.60
C LEU A 88 -16.18 2.48 5.38
N TYR A 89 -16.12 3.31 4.34
CA TYR A 89 -15.27 3.03 3.17
C TYR A 89 -13.80 2.87 3.56
N CYS A 90 -13.23 3.83 4.30
CA CYS A 90 -11.85 3.79 4.76
C CYS A 90 -11.59 2.53 5.60
N THR A 91 -12.51 2.17 6.48
CA THR A 91 -12.37 0.99 7.35
C THR A 91 -12.39 -0.31 6.55
N LEU A 92 -13.36 -0.49 5.64
CA LEU A 92 -13.44 -1.69 4.80
C LEU A 92 -12.19 -1.87 3.94
N TYR A 93 -11.71 -0.78 3.35
CA TYR A 93 -10.49 -0.79 2.55
C TYR A 93 -9.25 -1.17 3.38
N SER A 94 -9.13 -0.62 4.59
CA SER A 94 -8.01 -0.88 5.49
C SER A 94 -8.01 -2.31 6.04
N VAL A 95 -9.18 -2.80 6.44
CA VAL A 95 -9.34 -4.18 6.92
C VAL A 95 -8.94 -5.19 5.85
N THR A 96 -9.31 -4.95 4.60
CA THR A 96 -8.92 -5.83 3.49
C THR A 96 -7.41 -5.92 3.35
N SER A 97 -6.70 -4.79 3.43
CA SER A 97 -5.24 -4.76 3.35
C SER A 97 -4.57 -5.51 4.50
N LEU A 98 -5.10 -5.37 5.72
CA LEU A 98 -4.62 -6.15 6.88
C LEU A 98 -4.85 -7.65 6.70
N LEU A 99 -6.03 -8.05 6.23
CA LEU A 99 -6.33 -9.46 5.99
C LEU A 99 -5.36 -10.06 4.97
N ILE A 100 -5.06 -9.36 3.88
CA ILE A 100 -4.06 -9.78 2.88
C ILE A 100 -2.69 -9.99 3.55
N GLY A 101 -2.25 -9.05 4.39
CA GLY A 101 -0.98 -9.14 5.12
C GLY A 101 -0.94 -10.36 6.05
N ILE A 102 -1.99 -10.57 6.84
CA ILE A 102 -2.09 -11.69 7.80
C ILE A 102 -2.12 -13.03 7.06
N ILE A 103 -2.93 -13.16 6.02
CA ILE A 103 -3.01 -14.38 5.20
C ILE A 103 -1.66 -14.69 4.56
N SER A 104 -0.94 -13.66 4.09
CA SER A 104 0.41 -13.82 3.54
C SER A 104 1.39 -14.41 4.53
N ILE A 105 1.41 -13.93 5.79
CA ILE A 105 2.26 -14.51 6.86
C ILE A 105 1.87 -15.97 7.15
N PHE A 106 0.56 -16.23 7.25
CA PHE A 106 0.05 -17.55 7.57
C PHE A 106 0.47 -18.58 6.51
N LEU A 107 0.37 -18.22 5.23
CA LEU A 107 0.83 -19.07 4.13
C LEU A 107 2.34 -19.33 4.15
N VAL A 108 3.13 -18.30 4.45
CA VAL A 108 4.59 -18.45 4.61
C VAL A 108 4.93 -19.44 5.73
N ASN A 109 4.23 -19.35 6.87
CA ASN A 109 4.43 -20.27 7.99
C ASN A 109 4.08 -21.72 7.64
N ILE A 110 2.94 -21.93 6.96
CA ILE A 110 2.48 -23.29 6.61
C ILE A 110 3.38 -23.93 5.55
N LYS A 111 3.70 -23.18 4.49
CA LYS A 111 4.44 -23.76 3.35
C LYS A 111 5.94 -23.85 3.56
N LEU A 112 6.51 -22.85 4.19
CA LEU A 112 7.96 -22.71 4.27
C LEU A 112 8.53 -23.02 5.65
N GLY A 113 7.67 -23.16 6.67
CA GLY A 113 8.10 -23.45 8.04
C GLY A 113 9.09 -22.41 8.60
N ILE A 114 9.09 -21.18 8.05
CA ILE A 114 10.08 -20.16 8.38
C ILE A 114 9.81 -19.64 9.79
N LYS A 115 10.79 -19.81 10.67
CA LYS A 115 10.75 -19.27 12.03
C LYS A 115 11.26 -17.83 12.06
N PHE A 116 10.57 -16.97 12.78
CA PHE A 116 11.06 -15.62 13.05
C PHE A 116 12.31 -15.68 13.92
N ILE A 117 13.41 -15.14 13.43
CA ILE A 117 14.69 -15.06 14.14
C ILE A 117 14.86 -13.64 14.69
N LYS A 118 15.42 -13.52 15.90
CA LYS A 118 15.82 -12.22 16.45
C LYS A 118 16.89 -11.58 15.58
N ILE A 119 16.64 -10.36 15.11
CA ILE A 119 17.51 -9.64 14.19
C ILE A 119 18.24 -8.54 14.94
N LYS A 120 19.54 -8.38 14.69
CA LYS A 120 20.32 -7.25 15.22
C LYS A 120 20.01 -5.99 14.41
N PHE A 121 19.99 -4.84 15.06
CA PHE A 121 19.67 -3.55 14.42
C PHE A 121 20.66 -3.19 13.29
N GLN A 122 21.92 -3.60 13.40
CA GLN A 122 22.93 -3.43 12.36
C GLN A 122 22.51 -4.06 11.02
N ASN A 123 21.91 -5.26 11.06
CA ASN A 123 21.46 -5.95 9.83
C ASN A 123 20.31 -5.21 9.14
N ILE A 124 19.52 -4.42 9.88
CA ILE A 124 18.45 -3.60 9.30
C ILE A 124 19.05 -2.40 8.56
N ILE A 125 20.10 -1.78 9.11
CA ILE A 125 20.77 -0.65 8.46
C ILE A 125 21.48 -1.07 7.18
N GLU A 126 22.11 -2.24 7.17
CA GLU A 126 22.74 -2.79 5.96
C GLU A 126 21.70 -3.01 4.85
N GLU A 127 20.57 -3.64 5.16
CA GLU A 127 19.46 -3.87 4.25
C GLU A 127 18.92 -2.55 3.66
N LEU A 128 18.79 -1.51 4.50
CA LEU A 128 18.35 -0.18 4.06
C LEU A 128 19.36 0.50 3.14
N LYS A 129 20.65 0.30 3.36
CA LYS A 129 21.70 0.83 2.47
C LYS A 129 21.67 0.15 1.11
N ASP A 130 21.55 -1.17 1.09
CA ASP A 130 21.52 -1.94 -0.16
C ASP A 130 20.26 -1.62 -0.98
N GLY A 131 19.13 -1.40 -0.31
CA GLY A 131 17.87 -1.01 -0.94
C GLY A 131 17.75 0.46 -1.31
N TRP A 132 18.71 1.34 -0.94
CA TRP A 132 18.58 2.79 -1.06
C TRP A 132 18.35 3.27 -2.48
N TYR A 133 19.07 2.75 -3.45
CA TYR A 133 18.90 3.14 -4.86
C TYR A 133 17.51 2.78 -5.40
N THR A 134 17.07 1.57 -5.14
CA THR A 134 15.74 1.09 -5.55
C THR A 134 14.64 1.89 -4.86
N PHE A 135 14.81 2.18 -3.57
CA PHE A 135 13.89 3.03 -2.82
C PHE A 135 13.80 4.43 -3.43
N THR A 136 14.94 5.09 -3.68
CA THR A 136 15.00 6.46 -4.22
C THR A 136 14.34 6.54 -5.59
N THR A 137 14.64 5.60 -6.49
CA THR A 137 14.03 5.52 -7.81
C THR A 137 12.52 5.36 -7.73
N SER A 138 12.06 4.47 -6.87
CA SER A 138 10.63 4.22 -6.65
C SER A 138 9.92 5.41 -6.01
N ALA A 139 10.56 6.07 -5.05
CA ALA A 139 10.02 7.25 -4.38
C ALA A 139 9.87 8.43 -5.36
N ILE A 140 10.90 8.71 -6.14
CA ILE A 140 10.87 9.76 -7.18
C ILE A 140 9.73 9.47 -8.17
N SER A 141 9.65 8.26 -8.69
CA SER A 141 8.57 7.86 -9.62
C SER A 141 7.17 8.08 -9.02
N LYS A 142 6.97 7.75 -7.74
CA LYS A 142 5.70 7.97 -7.04
C LYS A 142 5.38 9.45 -6.83
N VAL A 143 6.37 10.26 -6.51
CA VAL A 143 6.21 11.72 -6.40
C VAL A 143 5.79 12.30 -7.74
N PHE A 144 6.47 11.95 -8.83
CA PHE A 144 6.10 12.44 -10.18
C PHE A 144 4.67 12.02 -10.57
N THR A 145 4.29 10.78 -10.29
CA THR A 145 2.93 10.30 -10.59
C THR A 145 1.85 11.00 -9.74
N GLY A 146 2.18 11.36 -8.50
CA GLY A 146 1.26 12.00 -7.56
C GLY A 146 1.21 13.53 -7.65
N ILE A 147 2.17 14.18 -8.33
CA ILE A 147 2.30 15.64 -8.30
C ILE A 147 1.07 16.36 -8.84
N GLY A 148 0.42 15.81 -9.86
CA GLY A 148 -0.79 16.39 -10.45
C GLY A 148 -1.95 16.49 -9.45
N ILE A 149 -2.22 15.44 -8.70
CA ILE A 149 -3.26 15.45 -7.65
C ILE A 149 -2.86 16.40 -6.52
N THR A 150 -1.59 16.44 -6.16
CA THR A 150 -1.09 17.29 -5.08
C THR A 150 -1.24 18.77 -5.43
N VAL A 151 -0.85 19.16 -6.64
CA VAL A 151 -0.99 20.56 -7.12
C VAL A 151 -2.46 20.96 -7.20
N LEU A 152 -3.33 20.09 -7.73
CA LEU A 152 -4.77 20.34 -7.73
C LEU A 152 -5.38 20.38 -6.33
N GLY A 153 -4.80 19.66 -5.37
CA GLY A 153 -5.24 19.67 -3.97
C GLY A 153 -5.06 21.02 -3.26
N PHE A 154 -4.16 21.89 -3.77
CA PHE A 154 -4.07 23.29 -3.32
C PHE A 154 -5.16 24.18 -3.90
N SER A 155 -5.92 23.71 -4.89
CA SER A 155 -7.13 24.37 -5.39
C SER A 155 -8.26 24.21 -4.37
N ASN A 156 -9.06 25.25 -4.22
CA ASN A 156 -10.20 25.23 -3.30
C ASN A 156 -11.38 24.37 -3.80
N ASP A 157 -11.33 23.84 -5.01
CA ASP A 157 -12.41 23.06 -5.61
C ASP A 157 -12.19 21.54 -5.43
N LYS A 158 -12.81 21.00 -4.39
CA LYS A 158 -12.78 19.57 -4.06
C LYS A 158 -13.37 18.69 -5.18
N SER A 159 -14.29 19.24 -6.01
CA SER A 159 -14.94 18.51 -7.11
C SER A 159 -13.95 18.22 -8.23
N ILE A 160 -13.13 19.21 -8.61
CA ILE A 160 -12.09 19.06 -9.65
C ILE A 160 -11.07 18.02 -9.23
N VAL A 161 -10.61 18.03 -7.99
CA VAL A 161 -9.68 17.03 -7.44
C VAL A 161 -10.27 15.62 -7.53
N GLY A 162 -11.56 15.49 -7.18
CA GLY A 162 -12.28 14.21 -7.28
C GLY A 162 -12.40 13.72 -8.71
N ALA A 163 -12.81 14.56 -9.63
CA ALA A 163 -12.91 14.23 -11.05
C ALA A 163 -11.56 13.84 -11.66
N TYR A 164 -10.51 14.61 -11.39
CA TYR A 164 -9.16 14.32 -11.86
C TYR A 164 -8.64 12.98 -11.34
N SER A 165 -8.83 12.71 -10.05
CA SER A 165 -8.39 11.44 -9.44
C SER A 165 -9.13 10.22 -10.02
N ALA A 166 -10.39 10.38 -10.41
CA ALA A 166 -11.17 9.33 -11.07
C ALA A 166 -10.68 9.08 -12.52
N ILE A 167 -10.45 10.15 -13.29
CA ILE A 167 -9.98 10.06 -14.67
C ILE A 167 -8.57 9.46 -14.72
N GLN A 168 -7.68 9.82 -13.78
CA GLN A 168 -6.31 9.30 -13.73
C GLN A 168 -6.24 7.78 -13.50
N LYS A 169 -7.30 7.17 -12.96
CA LYS A 169 -7.36 5.71 -12.80
C LYS A 169 -7.46 4.97 -14.14
N ILE A 170 -8.01 5.59 -15.20
CA ILE A 170 -8.20 4.94 -16.50
C ILE A 170 -6.85 4.59 -17.16
N PRO A 171 -5.92 5.54 -17.37
CA PRO A 171 -4.58 5.21 -17.89
C PRO A 171 -3.82 4.23 -16.99
N LEU A 172 -4.01 4.32 -15.67
CA LEU A 172 -3.34 3.45 -14.72
C LEU A 172 -3.80 1.99 -14.88
N VAL A 173 -5.08 1.74 -15.13
CA VAL A 173 -5.59 0.40 -15.44
C VAL A 173 -4.99 -0.12 -16.75
N MET A 174 -4.90 0.72 -17.78
CA MET A 174 -4.27 0.34 -19.05
C MET A 174 -2.80 -0.04 -18.87
N THR A 175 -2.04 0.73 -18.08
CA THR A 175 -0.63 0.40 -17.79
C THR A 175 -0.50 -0.90 -16.99
N MET A 176 -1.42 -1.18 -16.08
CA MET A 176 -1.44 -2.43 -15.33
C MET A 176 -1.72 -3.65 -16.20
N MET A 177 -2.43 -3.52 -17.31
CA MET A 177 -2.73 -4.64 -18.20
C MET A 177 -1.50 -5.11 -18.99
N TYR A 178 -0.65 -4.19 -19.45
CA TYR A 178 0.54 -4.60 -20.21
C TYR A 178 1.83 -4.75 -19.37
N SER A 179 1.86 -4.23 -18.15
CA SER A 179 3.02 -4.34 -17.24
C SER A 179 3.49 -5.80 -17.03
N PRO A 180 2.61 -6.79 -16.78
CA PRO A 180 3.02 -8.19 -16.66
C PRO A 180 3.63 -8.76 -17.94
N VAL A 181 3.14 -8.30 -19.11
CA VAL A 181 3.69 -8.71 -20.41
C VAL A 181 5.12 -8.21 -20.57
N GLY A 182 5.36 -6.92 -20.22
CA GLY A 182 6.70 -6.35 -20.22
C GLY A 182 7.66 -7.10 -19.26
N GLN A 183 7.18 -7.46 -18.07
CA GLN A 183 7.97 -8.24 -17.11
C GLN A 183 8.26 -9.66 -17.58
N ALA A 184 7.37 -10.28 -18.33
CA ALA A 184 7.57 -11.62 -18.87
C ALA A 184 8.55 -11.65 -20.07
N ILE A 185 8.64 -10.55 -20.84
CA ILE A 185 9.55 -10.43 -22.00
C ILE A 185 11.00 -10.15 -21.56
N PHE A 186 11.19 -9.53 -20.39
CA PHE A 186 12.50 -9.25 -19.81
C PHE A 186 12.81 -10.21 -18.65
N PRO A 187 13.05 -11.49 -18.92
CA PRO A 187 13.36 -12.44 -17.85
C PRO A 187 14.81 -12.35 -17.34
N TYR A 188 15.69 -11.54 -18.00
CA TYR A 188 17.12 -11.43 -17.63
C TYR A 188 17.70 -10.06 -17.93
#